data_6e9c6cb65357f32ff5c5bc4d40c00f54
#
_entry.id   6e9c6cb65357f32ff5c5bc4d40c00f54
#
_cell.length_a   1.000
_cell.length_b   1.000
_cell.length_c   1.000
_cell.angle_alpha   90.00
_cell.angle_beta   90.00
_cell.angle_gamma   90.00
#
_symmetry.space_group_name_H-M   'P 1'
#
loop_
_entity.id
_entity.type
_entity.pdbx_description
1 polymer ?
#
loop_
_entity_poly.entity_id
_entity_poly.type
_entity_poly.pdbx_seq_one_letter_code
_entity_poly.pdbx_strand_id
1 'polypeptide(L)'
;MVARSRMGGPWSRAQRVARAFQDAGHEVALAWGDDGNCVNPVAPTLEIPVPSPLGLPDAIARHTFPLASRLGLMGRKPVHSFEEVLWLTGALDERYTRAAVELLRTHMCATRPDVVYSEFNLAAVVAARAEGIPCVGSGSQPTTTAYASSPRKSAGIRRLLREMGMPAPASSLTILEGMWRRFIPSCPTLEPQAGERAVYCGFLDEPPALTPRPRDCVLVYFGAGSVPAGVAVRAGRELAEMLSCDVYVAGVSEAVQAVGDREVTCAPRFDFAELLPRARVFVHHGGQNSVMDALTYEVPQIIVPGRVFERRFNAEAVENARCGLSVRASKPALIAHAACALIDEPALTSGIRGVRAELRSLGGGARIVREVEELVG
;
A
#
# COMPACT_ATOMS: atom_id res chain seq x y z
N MET A 1 -6.05 15.42 6.68
CA MET A 1 -5.76 14.27 5.78
C MET A 1 -6.78 13.17 5.99
N VAL A 2 -7.19 12.45 4.95
CA VAL A 2 -8.24 11.42 5.04
C VAL A 2 -7.72 10.11 4.50
N ALA A 3 -7.52 9.12 5.37
CA ALA A 3 -7.04 7.80 5.00
C ALA A 3 -8.18 6.83 4.65
N ARG A 4 -7.90 5.88 3.77
CA ARG A 4 -8.81 4.80 3.43
C ARG A 4 -8.71 3.69 4.47
N SER A 5 -9.85 3.26 5.00
CA SER A 5 -9.96 2.14 5.94
C SER A 5 -9.80 0.77 5.29
N ARG A 6 -9.73 -0.28 6.09
CA ARG A 6 -9.60 -1.69 5.75
C ARG A 6 -8.23 -2.13 5.22
N MET A 7 -7.22 -1.25 5.20
CA MET A 7 -5.86 -1.60 4.79
C MET A 7 -4.83 -0.76 5.56
N GLY A 8 -3.80 -1.37 6.11
CA GLY A 8 -2.77 -0.67 6.88
C GLY A 8 -1.84 0.24 6.05
N GLY A 9 -1.67 -0.07 4.76
CA GLY A 9 -0.82 0.73 3.86
C GLY A 9 -1.24 2.20 3.74
N PRO A 10 -2.51 2.52 3.44
CA PRO A 10 -2.99 3.89 3.39
C PRO A 10 -2.82 4.66 4.71
N TRP A 11 -3.08 4.03 5.85
CA TRP A 11 -2.85 4.66 7.15
C TRP A 11 -1.38 5.01 7.37
N SER A 12 -0.47 4.06 7.14
CA SER A 12 0.96 4.28 7.28
C SER A 12 1.47 5.43 6.41
N ARG A 13 1.02 5.53 5.15
CA ARG A 13 1.38 6.64 4.25
C ARG A 13 0.79 7.97 4.70
N ALA A 14 -0.49 7.99 5.09
CA ALA A 14 -1.13 9.21 5.60
C ALA A 14 -0.36 9.79 6.79
N GLN A 15 0.12 8.95 7.72
CA GLN A 15 0.91 9.41 8.85
C GLN A 15 2.28 9.99 8.45
N ARG A 16 2.97 9.38 7.48
CA ARG A 16 4.25 9.89 6.97
C ARG A 16 4.08 11.26 6.32
N VAL A 17 3.04 11.41 5.48
CA VAL A 17 2.73 12.70 4.86
C VAL A 17 2.28 13.72 5.91
N ALA A 18 1.49 13.31 6.92
CA ALA A 18 1.09 14.19 8.01
C ALA A 18 2.30 14.74 8.79
N ARG A 19 3.29 13.89 9.09
CA ARG A 19 4.54 14.32 9.72
C ARG A 19 5.28 15.35 8.87
N ALA A 20 5.39 15.13 7.56
CA ALA A 20 6.07 16.06 6.67
C ALA A 20 5.44 17.47 6.71
N PHE A 21 4.10 17.56 6.76
CA PHE A 21 3.41 18.84 6.93
C PHE A 21 3.62 19.44 8.32
N GLN A 22 3.59 18.64 9.39
CA GLN A 22 3.88 19.13 10.75
C GLN A 22 5.30 19.64 10.90
N ASP A 23 6.29 18.92 10.32
CA ASP A 23 7.70 19.33 10.32
C ASP A 23 7.92 20.66 9.56
N ALA A 24 7.05 20.97 8.61
CA ALA A 24 7.02 22.24 7.88
C ALA A 24 6.20 23.35 8.62
N GLY A 25 5.63 23.05 9.79
CA GLY A 25 4.90 24.02 10.62
C GLY A 25 3.40 24.11 10.35
N HIS A 26 2.82 23.20 9.55
CA HIS A 26 1.39 23.19 9.28
C HIS A 26 0.59 22.48 10.38
N GLU A 27 -0.64 22.95 10.60
CA GLU A 27 -1.63 22.25 11.40
C GLU A 27 -2.23 21.09 10.60
N VAL A 28 -2.25 19.89 11.18
CA VAL A 28 -2.74 18.68 10.51
C VAL A 28 -3.78 17.97 11.37
N ALA A 29 -4.91 17.59 10.77
CA ALA A 29 -5.85 16.66 11.35
C ALA A 29 -5.95 15.41 10.47
N LEU A 30 -6.11 14.23 11.09
CA LEU A 30 -6.28 12.94 10.44
C LEU A 30 -7.74 12.50 10.53
N ALA A 31 -8.33 12.09 9.41
CA ALA A 31 -9.64 11.47 9.39
C ALA A 31 -9.53 10.02 8.93
N TRP A 32 -10.09 9.10 9.68
CA TRP A 32 -10.11 7.67 9.34
C TRP A 32 -11.31 6.95 9.95
N GLY A 33 -11.64 5.75 9.43
CA GLY A 33 -12.58 4.85 10.10
C GLY A 33 -11.83 3.85 10.97
N ASP A 34 -12.25 3.65 12.21
CA ASP A 34 -11.63 2.69 13.12
C ASP A 34 -11.86 1.26 12.64
N ASP A 35 -10.85 0.68 12.07
CA ASP A 35 -10.82 -0.70 11.56
C ASP A 35 -9.77 -1.58 12.27
N GLY A 36 -9.23 -1.09 13.39
CA GLY A 36 -8.18 -1.74 14.17
C GLY A 36 -6.77 -1.65 13.57
N ASN A 37 -6.59 -0.98 12.43
CA ASN A 37 -5.27 -0.75 11.82
C ASN A 37 -4.70 0.64 12.16
N CYS A 38 -5.51 1.53 12.69
CA CYS A 38 -5.16 2.91 12.96
C CYS A 38 -4.61 3.06 14.37
N VAL A 39 -3.32 2.77 14.53
CA VAL A 39 -2.61 2.87 15.81
C VAL A 39 -1.68 4.07 15.83
N ASN A 40 -1.49 4.66 17.01
CA ASN A 40 -0.54 5.76 17.28
C ASN A 40 -0.65 6.93 16.28
N PRO A 41 -1.78 7.65 16.21
CA PRO A 41 -1.94 8.78 15.31
C PRO A 41 -0.97 9.89 15.65
N VAL A 42 -0.34 10.48 14.62
CA VAL A 42 0.65 11.57 14.75
C VAL A 42 0.00 12.97 14.87
N ALA A 43 -1.30 13.06 14.68
CA ALA A 43 -2.07 14.31 14.71
C ALA A 43 -3.47 14.06 15.32
N PRO A 44 -4.19 15.12 15.73
CA PRO A 44 -5.58 15.02 16.15
C PRO A 44 -6.43 14.29 15.12
N THR A 45 -7.38 13.50 15.61
CA THR A 45 -8.12 12.54 14.78
C THR A 45 -9.60 12.86 14.72
N LEU A 46 -10.18 12.68 13.53
CA LEU A 46 -11.60 12.77 13.26
C LEU A 46 -12.08 11.38 12.80
N GLU A 47 -13.08 10.85 13.49
CA GLU A 47 -13.62 9.55 13.12
C GLU A 47 -14.59 9.67 11.94
N ILE A 48 -14.46 8.79 10.96
CA ILE A 48 -15.38 8.63 9.83
C ILE A 48 -15.89 7.19 9.76
N PRO A 49 -17.02 6.92 9.09
CA PRO A 49 -17.53 5.57 8.96
C PRO A 49 -16.52 4.61 8.33
N VAL A 50 -16.56 3.35 8.77
CA VAL A 50 -15.80 2.26 8.15
C VAL A 50 -16.62 1.62 7.04
N PRO A 51 -16.10 1.47 5.81
CA PRO A 51 -16.84 0.81 4.76
C PRO A 51 -17.03 -0.68 5.07
N SER A 52 -18.22 -1.18 4.80
CA SER A 52 -18.54 -2.59 5.00
C SER A 52 -18.36 -3.39 3.72
N PRO A 53 -17.59 -4.50 3.73
CA PRO A 53 -17.33 -5.29 2.54
C PRO A 53 -18.62 -5.69 1.83
N LEU A 54 -18.67 -5.42 0.51
CA LEU A 54 -19.84 -5.66 -0.35
C LEU A 54 -21.15 -5.00 0.13
N GLY A 55 -21.08 -4.00 1.01
CA GLY A 55 -22.26 -3.39 1.62
C GLY A 55 -23.01 -4.29 2.60
N LEU A 56 -22.35 -5.35 3.11
CA LEU A 56 -22.95 -6.26 4.08
C LEU A 56 -23.17 -5.55 5.44
N PRO A 57 -24.19 -5.94 6.22
CA PRO A 57 -24.35 -5.45 7.59
C PRO A 57 -23.07 -5.69 8.42
N ASP A 58 -22.67 -4.72 9.24
CA ASP A 58 -21.43 -4.77 10.03
C ASP A 58 -21.32 -6.01 10.93
N ALA A 59 -22.43 -6.46 11.51
CA ALA A 59 -22.47 -7.67 12.32
C ALA A 59 -21.99 -8.92 11.53
N ILE A 60 -22.27 -8.98 10.23
CA ILE A 60 -21.84 -10.07 9.35
C ILE A 60 -20.38 -9.83 8.90
N ALA A 61 -20.07 -8.61 8.51
CA ALA A 61 -18.75 -8.27 7.98
C ALA A 61 -17.62 -8.47 9.01
N ARG A 62 -17.86 -8.14 10.29
CA ARG A 62 -16.89 -8.30 11.39
C ARG A 62 -16.43 -9.74 11.58
N HIS A 63 -17.30 -10.72 11.32
CA HIS A 63 -16.99 -12.14 11.50
C HIS A 63 -16.50 -12.82 10.22
N THR A 64 -17.06 -12.46 9.08
CA THR A 64 -16.77 -13.13 7.80
C THR A 64 -15.43 -12.71 7.19
N PHE A 65 -15.05 -11.44 7.31
CA PHE A 65 -13.84 -10.92 6.68
C PHE A 65 -12.54 -11.47 7.32
N PRO A 66 -12.38 -11.50 8.66
CA PRO A 66 -11.24 -12.13 9.31
C PRO A 66 -11.15 -13.63 9.02
N LEU A 67 -12.29 -14.34 8.99
CA LEU A 67 -12.33 -15.76 8.69
C LEU A 67 -11.90 -16.02 7.24
N ALA A 68 -12.43 -15.27 6.27
CA ALA A 68 -12.05 -15.37 4.87
C ALA A 68 -10.55 -15.08 4.64
N SER A 69 -9.99 -14.12 5.38
CA SER A 69 -8.56 -13.81 5.37
C SER A 69 -7.73 -14.97 5.90
N ARG A 70 -8.08 -15.52 7.08
CA ARG A 70 -7.40 -16.68 7.69
C ARG A 70 -7.43 -17.92 6.79
N LEU A 71 -8.52 -18.15 6.09
CA LEU A 71 -8.69 -19.27 5.17
C LEU A 71 -8.02 -19.05 3.80
N GLY A 72 -7.38 -17.90 3.58
CA GLY A 72 -6.75 -17.55 2.30
C GLY A 72 -7.76 -17.38 1.15
N LEU A 73 -9.05 -17.21 1.45
CA LEU A 73 -10.11 -17.06 0.45
C LEU A 73 -10.00 -15.75 -0.31
N MET A 74 -9.47 -14.70 0.35
CA MET A 74 -9.25 -13.38 -0.26
C MET A 74 -8.29 -13.42 -1.45
N GLY A 75 -7.33 -14.34 -1.45
CA GLY A 75 -6.36 -14.51 -2.54
C GLY A 75 -6.84 -15.44 -3.67
N ARG A 76 -7.97 -16.13 -3.52
CA ARG A 76 -8.45 -17.11 -4.52
C ARG A 76 -9.14 -16.46 -5.70
N LYS A 77 -9.87 -15.36 -5.49
CA LYS A 77 -10.50 -14.61 -6.59
C LYS A 77 -9.52 -13.63 -7.19
N PRO A 78 -9.42 -13.56 -8.53
CA PRO A 78 -8.63 -12.52 -9.17
C PRO A 78 -9.28 -11.16 -8.91
N VAL A 79 -8.45 -10.17 -8.62
CA VAL A 79 -8.83 -8.76 -8.54
C VAL A 79 -8.15 -8.05 -9.70
N HIS A 80 -8.94 -7.39 -10.54
CA HIS A 80 -8.49 -6.90 -11.85
C HIS A 80 -8.26 -5.38 -11.89
N SER A 81 -8.73 -4.63 -10.90
CA SER A 81 -8.60 -3.17 -10.86
C SER A 81 -8.69 -2.63 -9.44
N PHE A 82 -8.19 -1.41 -9.24
CA PHE A 82 -8.38 -0.70 -7.98
C PHE A 82 -9.85 -0.38 -7.69
N GLU A 83 -10.63 -0.09 -8.71
CA GLU A 83 -12.09 0.06 -8.61
C GLU A 83 -12.77 -1.20 -8.04
N GLU A 84 -12.28 -2.39 -8.40
CA GLU A 84 -12.74 -3.64 -7.82
C GLU A 84 -12.36 -3.80 -6.36
N VAL A 85 -11.17 -3.37 -5.96
CA VAL A 85 -10.76 -3.30 -4.54
C VAL A 85 -11.69 -2.38 -3.76
N LEU A 86 -11.96 -1.19 -4.27
CA LEU A 86 -12.87 -0.22 -3.63
C LEU A 86 -14.30 -0.78 -3.49
N TRP A 87 -14.78 -1.47 -4.52
CA TRP A 87 -16.10 -2.11 -4.49
C TRP A 87 -16.16 -3.26 -3.48
N LEU A 88 -15.18 -4.17 -3.49
CA LEU A 88 -15.10 -5.30 -2.56
C LEU A 88 -15.00 -4.87 -1.10
N THR A 89 -14.28 -3.78 -0.83
CA THR A 89 -14.15 -3.22 0.52
C THR A 89 -15.33 -2.38 0.96
N GLY A 90 -16.33 -2.14 0.10
CA GLY A 90 -17.50 -1.32 0.38
C GLY A 90 -17.28 0.19 0.24
N ALA A 91 -16.10 0.63 -0.20
CA ALA A 91 -15.78 2.05 -0.36
C ALA A 91 -16.56 2.74 -1.50
N LEU A 92 -17.24 1.97 -2.37
CA LEU A 92 -18.13 2.47 -3.42
C LEU A 92 -19.62 2.27 -3.09
N ASP A 93 -19.93 1.72 -1.90
CA ASP A 93 -21.31 1.61 -1.44
C ASP A 93 -21.92 2.99 -1.21
N GLU A 94 -23.16 3.18 -1.67
CA GLU A 94 -23.82 4.49 -1.61
C GLU A 94 -24.05 4.97 -0.17
N ARG A 95 -24.50 4.06 0.72
CA ARG A 95 -24.80 4.41 2.12
C ARG A 95 -23.53 4.86 2.84
N TYR A 96 -22.47 4.05 2.68
CA TYR A 96 -21.16 4.41 3.23
C TYR A 96 -20.66 5.74 2.68
N THR A 97 -20.65 5.90 1.34
CA THR A 97 -20.12 7.09 0.69
C THR A 97 -20.90 8.34 1.11
N ARG A 98 -22.24 8.25 1.18
CA ARG A 98 -23.10 9.34 1.64
C ARG A 98 -22.77 9.76 3.07
N ALA A 99 -22.77 8.81 4.01
CA ALA A 99 -22.48 9.09 5.42
C ALA A 99 -21.06 9.67 5.61
N ALA A 100 -20.07 9.11 4.90
CA ALA A 100 -18.70 9.62 4.97
C ALA A 100 -18.55 11.03 4.37
N VAL A 101 -19.20 11.31 3.24
CA VAL A 101 -19.20 12.64 2.61
C VAL A 101 -19.87 13.66 3.52
N GLU A 102 -21.05 13.37 4.07
CA GLU A 102 -21.78 14.27 4.95
C GLU A 102 -20.97 14.62 6.21
N LEU A 103 -20.37 13.62 6.85
CA LEU A 103 -19.54 13.85 8.04
C LEU A 103 -18.26 14.64 7.72
N LEU A 104 -17.57 14.28 6.62
CA LEU A 104 -16.38 15.03 6.19
C LEU A 104 -16.71 16.48 5.85
N ARG A 105 -17.83 16.75 5.18
CA ARG A 105 -18.28 18.13 4.92
C ARG A 105 -18.52 18.89 6.23
N THR A 106 -19.18 18.27 7.21
CA THR A 106 -19.38 18.87 8.54
C THR A 106 -18.05 19.25 9.19
N HIS A 107 -17.05 18.35 9.14
CA HIS A 107 -15.71 18.63 9.65
C HIS A 107 -15.02 19.74 8.87
N MET A 108 -15.08 19.73 7.55
CA MET A 108 -14.48 20.75 6.68
C MET A 108 -15.11 22.14 6.91
N CYS A 109 -16.43 22.22 7.08
CA CYS A 109 -17.10 23.48 7.44
C CYS A 109 -16.66 24.01 8.81
N ALA A 110 -16.44 23.13 9.78
CA ALA A 110 -16.03 23.51 11.13
C ALA A 110 -14.54 23.92 11.20
N THR A 111 -13.66 23.20 10.52
CA THR A 111 -12.20 23.39 10.59
C THR A 111 -11.63 24.30 9.50
N ARG A 112 -12.37 24.47 8.39
CA ARG A 112 -11.98 25.25 7.20
C ARG A 112 -10.53 25.01 6.77
N PRO A 113 -10.17 23.77 6.41
CA PRO A 113 -8.82 23.47 5.98
C PRO A 113 -8.51 24.13 4.63
N ASP A 114 -7.28 24.62 4.44
CA ASP A 114 -6.83 25.18 3.17
C ASP A 114 -6.73 24.12 2.07
N VAL A 115 -6.44 22.86 2.45
CA VAL A 115 -6.29 21.74 1.54
C VAL A 115 -6.73 20.42 2.18
N VAL A 116 -7.31 19.55 1.36
CA VAL A 116 -7.62 18.17 1.74
C VAL A 116 -6.65 17.23 1.04
N TYR A 117 -5.95 16.39 1.79
CA TYR A 117 -5.14 15.30 1.25
C TYR A 117 -5.89 13.97 1.36
N SER A 118 -6.15 13.33 0.22
CA SER A 118 -6.84 12.05 0.14
C SER A 118 -5.85 10.89 -0.04
N GLU A 119 -5.77 10.01 0.94
CA GLU A 119 -5.04 8.74 0.82
C GLU A 119 -5.99 7.67 0.28
N PHE A 120 -6.28 7.74 -1.02
CA PHE A 120 -7.23 6.88 -1.74
C PHE A 120 -8.65 6.85 -1.16
N ASN A 121 -9.08 7.91 -0.49
CA ASN A 121 -10.44 8.03 0.06
C ASN A 121 -11.31 8.87 -0.88
N LEU A 122 -12.22 8.22 -1.61
CA LEU A 122 -13.11 8.89 -2.57
C LEU A 122 -14.09 9.86 -1.91
N ALA A 123 -14.59 9.53 -0.70
CA ALA A 123 -15.51 10.41 0.01
C ALA A 123 -14.84 11.75 0.35
N ALA A 124 -13.54 11.75 0.66
CA ALA A 124 -12.77 12.97 0.89
C ALA A 124 -12.70 13.85 -0.34
N VAL A 125 -12.45 13.26 -1.53
CA VAL A 125 -12.41 14.01 -2.79
C VAL A 125 -13.76 14.62 -3.14
N VAL A 126 -14.85 13.87 -2.91
CA VAL A 126 -16.21 14.34 -3.15
C VAL A 126 -16.57 15.46 -2.16
N ALA A 127 -16.29 15.27 -0.87
CA ALA A 127 -16.57 16.28 0.16
C ALA A 127 -15.80 17.58 -0.08
N ALA A 128 -14.50 17.50 -0.34
CA ALA A 128 -13.66 18.65 -0.64
C ALA A 128 -14.17 19.43 -1.87
N ARG A 129 -14.53 18.70 -2.94
CA ARG A 129 -15.10 19.31 -4.14
C ARG A 129 -16.43 20.00 -3.89
N ALA A 130 -17.30 19.41 -3.02
CA ALA A 130 -18.58 20.00 -2.66
C ALA A 130 -18.41 21.31 -1.85
N GLU A 131 -17.36 21.42 -1.04
CA GLU A 131 -17.04 22.61 -0.24
C GLU A 131 -16.10 23.60 -0.96
N GLY A 132 -15.71 23.31 -2.21
CA GLY A 132 -14.78 24.17 -2.96
C GLY A 132 -13.35 24.18 -2.43
N ILE A 133 -12.96 23.19 -1.62
CA ILE A 133 -11.62 23.08 -1.03
C ILE A 133 -10.69 22.35 -2.00
N PRO A 134 -9.47 22.85 -2.25
CA PRO A 134 -8.46 22.14 -3.01
C PRO A 134 -8.23 20.72 -2.48
N CYS A 135 -8.26 19.72 -3.36
CA CYS A 135 -8.01 18.33 -2.99
C CYS A 135 -6.83 17.76 -3.76
N VAL A 136 -5.85 17.31 -3.02
CA VAL A 136 -4.68 16.56 -3.50
C VAL A 136 -4.67 15.19 -2.86
N GLY A 137 -3.77 14.30 -3.28
CA GLY A 137 -3.70 13.00 -2.61
C GLY A 137 -2.72 12.04 -3.23
N SER A 138 -2.66 10.84 -2.66
CA SER A 138 -1.84 9.77 -3.18
C SER A 138 -2.39 9.23 -4.50
N GLY A 139 -1.48 8.88 -5.39
CA GLY A 139 -1.74 8.21 -6.65
C GLY A 139 -0.78 7.05 -6.86
N SER A 140 -1.07 6.26 -7.87
CA SER A 140 -0.22 5.19 -8.38
C SER A 140 -0.71 4.85 -9.79
N GLN A 141 0.17 4.41 -10.68
CA GLN A 141 -0.21 4.03 -12.03
C GLN A 141 -1.37 3.01 -12.06
N PRO A 142 -1.37 1.92 -11.27
CA PRO A 142 -2.50 1.00 -11.24
C PRO A 142 -3.81 1.57 -10.69
N THR A 143 -3.84 2.79 -10.18
CA THR A 143 -5.07 3.47 -9.74
C THR A 143 -5.63 4.45 -10.77
N THR A 144 -5.08 4.49 -11.98
CA THR A 144 -5.57 5.31 -13.08
C THR A 144 -6.74 4.66 -13.82
N THR A 145 -7.47 5.46 -14.59
CA THR A 145 -8.60 4.97 -15.42
C THR A 145 -8.19 3.98 -16.49
N ALA A 146 -6.92 3.95 -16.89
CA ALA A 146 -6.37 2.91 -17.77
C ALA A 146 -6.56 1.48 -17.22
N TYR A 147 -6.69 1.33 -15.90
CA TYR A 147 -6.95 0.07 -15.21
C TYR A 147 -8.40 -0.06 -14.71
N ALA A 148 -9.33 0.76 -15.19
CA ALA A 148 -10.74 0.66 -14.83
C ALA A 148 -11.34 -0.64 -15.34
N SER A 149 -12.26 -1.25 -14.56
CA SER A 149 -12.82 -2.55 -14.91
C SER A 149 -14.27 -2.48 -15.39
N SER A 150 -15.18 -1.93 -14.59
CA SER A 150 -16.60 -1.97 -14.91
C SER A 150 -17.36 -0.80 -14.28
N PRO A 151 -18.11 -0.02 -15.09
CA PRO A 151 -18.96 1.07 -14.60
C PRO A 151 -20.01 0.65 -13.57
N ARG A 152 -20.38 -0.65 -13.54
CA ARG A 152 -21.36 -1.17 -12.58
C ARG A 152 -20.83 -1.13 -11.13
N LYS A 153 -19.52 -1.29 -10.95
CA LYS A 153 -18.91 -1.23 -9.61
C LYS A 153 -18.98 0.16 -9.00
N SER A 154 -18.95 1.20 -9.81
CA SER A 154 -19.07 2.61 -9.41
C SER A 154 -20.53 3.10 -9.32
N ALA A 155 -21.54 2.24 -9.46
CA ALA A 155 -22.95 2.65 -9.52
C ALA A 155 -23.42 3.39 -8.27
N GLY A 156 -22.99 2.97 -7.06
CA GLY A 156 -23.38 3.61 -5.80
C GLY A 156 -22.90 5.06 -5.70
N ILE A 157 -21.60 5.27 -5.84
CA ILE A 157 -21.04 6.63 -5.79
C ILE A 157 -21.54 7.52 -6.93
N ARG A 158 -21.84 6.96 -8.09
CA ARG A 158 -22.40 7.71 -9.22
C ARG A 158 -23.81 8.22 -8.94
N ARG A 159 -24.66 7.46 -8.20
CA ARG A 159 -25.97 7.95 -7.77
C ARG A 159 -25.84 9.13 -6.84
N LEU A 160 -24.99 9.01 -5.82
CA LEU A 160 -24.72 10.11 -4.89
C LEU A 160 -24.26 11.37 -5.63
N LEU A 161 -23.30 11.26 -6.54
CA LEU A 161 -22.80 12.40 -7.31
C LEU A 161 -23.89 13.10 -8.12
N ARG A 162 -24.81 12.34 -8.77
CA ARG A 162 -25.94 12.94 -9.51
C ARG A 162 -26.90 13.67 -8.58
N GLU A 163 -27.21 13.11 -7.41
CA GLU A 163 -28.07 13.77 -6.41
C GLU A 163 -27.44 15.07 -5.87
N MET A 164 -26.10 15.10 -5.77
CA MET A 164 -25.37 16.32 -5.40
C MET A 164 -25.18 17.30 -6.57
N GLY A 165 -25.72 17.03 -7.75
CA GLY A 165 -25.55 17.86 -8.95
C GLY A 165 -24.11 17.86 -9.48
N MET A 166 -23.29 16.86 -9.17
CA MET A 166 -21.88 16.77 -9.53
C MET A 166 -21.68 15.83 -10.75
N PRO A 167 -20.62 16.02 -11.55
CA PRO A 167 -20.26 15.09 -12.60
C PRO A 167 -20.09 13.66 -12.06
N ALA A 168 -20.80 12.71 -12.68
CA ALA A 168 -20.84 11.30 -12.29
C ALA A 168 -20.14 10.42 -13.34
N PRO A 169 -18.81 10.33 -13.35
CA PRO A 169 -18.04 9.61 -14.36
C PRO A 169 -18.33 8.11 -14.32
N ALA A 170 -18.07 7.42 -15.44
CA ALA A 170 -18.31 5.99 -15.56
C ALA A 170 -17.50 5.18 -14.54
N SER A 171 -16.24 5.57 -14.29
CA SER A 171 -15.35 4.96 -13.30
C SER A 171 -15.11 5.90 -12.12
N SER A 172 -15.10 5.33 -10.91
CA SER A 172 -14.71 6.03 -9.68
C SER A 172 -13.23 6.45 -9.68
N LEU A 173 -12.38 5.82 -10.50
CA LEU A 173 -10.97 6.19 -10.63
C LEU A 173 -10.80 7.59 -11.24
N THR A 174 -11.72 8.03 -12.11
CA THR A 174 -11.76 9.41 -12.64
C THR A 174 -11.89 10.46 -11.51
N ILE A 175 -12.52 10.09 -10.39
CA ILE A 175 -12.64 11.00 -9.24
C ILE A 175 -11.25 11.23 -8.62
N LEU A 176 -10.45 10.17 -8.48
CA LEU A 176 -9.07 10.27 -7.97
C LEU A 176 -8.16 11.01 -8.97
N GLU A 177 -8.29 10.74 -10.27
CA GLU A 177 -7.52 11.48 -11.30
C GLU A 177 -7.89 12.95 -11.36
N GLY A 178 -9.10 13.30 -10.95
CA GLY A 178 -9.60 14.68 -10.89
C GLY A 178 -9.09 15.50 -9.71
N MET A 179 -8.24 14.98 -8.84
CA MET A 179 -7.54 15.77 -7.82
C MET A 179 -6.58 16.80 -8.45
N TRP A 180 -6.30 17.88 -7.75
CA TRP A 180 -5.42 18.96 -8.24
C TRP A 180 -3.98 18.47 -8.48
N ARG A 181 -3.47 17.61 -7.58
CA ARG A 181 -2.20 16.90 -7.72
C ARG A 181 -2.35 15.48 -7.18
N ARG A 182 -1.65 14.54 -7.80
CA ARG A 182 -1.54 13.16 -7.32
C ARG A 182 -0.09 12.84 -7.05
N PHE A 183 0.25 12.60 -5.80
CA PHE A 183 1.59 12.28 -5.36
C PHE A 183 1.82 10.79 -5.47
N ILE A 184 2.86 10.41 -6.20
CA ILE A 184 3.24 9.02 -6.45
C ILE A 184 4.44 8.70 -5.57
N PRO A 185 4.27 7.96 -4.45
CA PRO A 185 5.39 7.51 -3.61
C PRO A 185 6.14 6.36 -4.30
N SER A 186 6.71 6.66 -5.43
CA SER A 186 7.40 5.77 -6.37
C SER A 186 8.25 6.63 -7.31
N CYS A 187 8.77 6.04 -8.40
CA CYS A 187 9.56 6.73 -9.42
C CYS A 187 9.13 6.34 -10.84
N PRO A 188 9.52 7.12 -11.88
CA PRO A 188 9.26 6.82 -13.28
C PRO A 188 9.72 5.42 -13.73
N THR A 189 10.85 4.94 -13.22
CA THR A 189 11.34 3.58 -13.55
C THR A 189 10.37 2.48 -13.11
N LEU A 190 9.67 2.64 -11.98
CA LEU A 190 8.72 1.66 -11.47
C LEU A 190 7.28 1.90 -11.97
N GLU A 191 6.90 3.15 -12.19
CA GLU A 191 5.55 3.54 -12.59
C GLU A 191 5.59 4.56 -13.75
N PRO A 192 5.96 4.16 -14.98
CA PRO A 192 6.23 5.09 -16.07
C PRO A 192 5.02 5.90 -16.58
N GLN A 193 3.79 5.47 -16.29
CA GLN A 193 2.56 6.08 -16.80
C GLN A 193 1.59 6.48 -15.69
N ALA A 194 2.01 7.38 -14.80
CA ALA A 194 1.17 7.80 -13.68
C ALA A 194 0.13 8.89 -14.02
N GLY A 195 0.19 9.48 -15.23
CA GLY A 195 -0.76 10.48 -15.75
C GLY A 195 -0.36 11.93 -15.51
N GLU A 196 -1.06 12.89 -16.16
CA GLU A 196 -0.66 14.30 -16.29
C GLU A 196 -0.54 15.07 -14.97
N ARG A 197 -1.39 14.77 -13.97
CA ARG A 197 -1.39 15.46 -12.67
C ARG A 197 -0.55 14.73 -11.62
N ALA A 198 0.29 13.81 -12.06
CA ALA A 198 1.11 13.01 -11.17
C ALA A 198 2.44 13.70 -10.88
N VAL A 199 2.82 13.72 -9.61
CA VAL A 199 4.11 14.20 -9.12
C VAL A 199 4.78 13.03 -8.39
N TYR A 200 5.89 12.56 -8.93
CA TYR A 200 6.67 11.52 -8.25
C TYR A 200 7.38 12.12 -7.05
N CYS A 201 7.25 11.50 -5.91
CA CYS A 201 7.89 11.94 -4.66
C CYS A 201 8.90 10.92 -4.09
N GLY A 202 8.97 9.71 -4.64
CA GLY A 202 9.94 8.71 -4.18
C GLY A 202 9.65 8.18 -2.79
N PHE A 203 10.69 8.02 -1.98
CA PHE A 203 10.52 7.64 -0.57
C PHE A 203 9.85 8.78 0.19
N LEU A 204 8.80 8.48 0.94
CA LEU A 204 8.11 9.50 1.76
C LEU A 204 8.97 10.00 2.92
N ASP A 205 9.72 9.11 3.56
CA ASP A 205 10.71 9.44 4.57
C ASP A 205 12.11 9.36 3.96
N GLU A 206 13.06 10.13 4.48
CA GLU A 206 14.46 10.00 4.08
C GLU A 206 14.97 8.59 4.42
N PRO A 207 15.44 7.81 3.44
CA PRO A 207 15.94 6.47 3.71
C PRO A 207 17.22 6.55 4.57
N PRO A 208 17.40 5.62 5.52
CA PRO A 208 18.57 5.62 6.38
C PRO A 208 19.87 5.44 5.58
N ALA A 209 20.95 5.99 6.12
CA ALA A 209 22.29 5.68 5.63
C ALA A 209 22.56 4.18 5.82
N LEU A 210 22.99 3.53 4.74
CA LEU A 210 23.30 2.10 4.80
C LEU A 210 24.71 1.91 5.37
N THR A 211 24.80 1.25 6.51
CA THR A 211 26.06 0.76 7.05
C THR A 211 26.30 -0.66 6.55
N PRO A 212 27.51 -0.99 6.06
CA PRO A 212 27.85 -2.35 5.69
C PRO A 212 27.64 -3.30 6.88
N ARG A 213 26.79 -4.29 6.70
CA ARG A 213 26.51 -5.35 7.70
C ARG A 213 26.51 -6.70 7.00
N PRO A 214 26.90 -7.77 7.68
CA PRO A 214 26.68 -9.13 7.16
C PRO A 214 25.19 -9.35 6.89
N ARG A 215 24.88 -9.90 5.74
CA ARG A 215 23.51 -10.33 5.40
C ARG A 215 23.40 -11.82 5.72
N ASP A 216 22.75 -12.15 6.83
CA ASP A 216 22.77 -13.45 7.48
C ASP A 216 21.38 -14.10 7.61
N CYS A 217 20.32 -13.44 7.15
CA CYS A 217 18.97 -13.95 7.27
C CYS A 217 18.14 -13.76 6.00
N VAL A 218 16.96 -14.36 5.98
CA VAL A 218 15.90 -14.16 4.99
C VAL A 218 14.63 -13.68 5.70
N LEU A 219 13.96 -12.68 5.12
CA LEU A 219 12.64 -12.24 5.59
C LEU A 219 11.56 -12.71 4.63
N VAL A 220 10.45 -13.25 5.18
CA VAL A 220 9.27 -13.70 4.42
C VAL A 220 8.03 -12.98 4.96
N TYR A 221 7.27 -12.30 4.09
CA TYR A 221 6.03 -11.62 4.45
C TYR A 221 5.01 -11.61 3.32
N PHE A 222 3.93 -12.36 3.44
CA PHE A 222 2.89 -12.41 2.43
C PHE A 222 1.65 -11.57 2.73
N GLY A 223 1.65 -10.83 3.83
CA GLY A 223 0.49 -10.05 4.26
C GLY A 223 -0.72 -10.92 4.58
N ALA A 224 -1.87 -10.30 4.75
CA ALA A 224 -3.11 -11.02 5.01
C ALA A 224 -3.71 -11.62 3.74
N GLY A 225 -3.94 -12.94 3.73
CA GLY A 225 -4.90 -13.61 2.84
C GLY A 225 -4.46 -13.97 1.42
N SER A 226 -3.23 -13.70 0.98
CA SER A 226 -2.79 -14.06 -0.39
C SER A 226 -2.09 -15.41 -0.47
N VAL A 227 -1.31 -15.74 0.53
CA VAL A 227 -0.62 -17.02 0.66
C VAL A 227 -1.01 -17.63 2.01
N PRO A 228 -1.45 -18.91 2.06
CA PRO A 228 -1.77 -19.56 3.33
C PRO A 228 -0.56 -19.61 4.27
N ALA A 229 -0.78 -19.42 5.57
CA ALA A 229 0.28 -19.42 6.58
C ALA A 229 1.17 -20.68 6.51
N GLY A 230 0.58 -21.86 6.34
CA GLY A 230 1.33 -23.10 6.19
C GLY A 230 2.22 -23.16 4.92
N VAL A 231 1.90 -22.41 3.87
CA VAL A 231 2.78 -22.28 2.68
C VAL A 231 3.93 -21.34 2.99
N ALA A 232 3.67 -20.23 3.70
CA ALA A 232 4.70 -19.28 4.13
C ALA A 232 5.75 -19.96 5.03
N VAL A 233 5.30 -20.72 6.02
CA VAL A 233 6.20 -21.48 6.94
C VAL A 233 7.00 -22.54 6.19
N ARG A 234 6.38 -23.30 5.27
CA ARG A 234 7.11 -24.27 4.44
C ARG A 234 8.14 -23.60 3.54
N ALA A 235 7.79 -22.44 2.93
CA ALA A 235 8.76 -21.67 2.16
C ALA A 235 9.94 -21.21 3.02
N GLY A 236 9.67 -20.79 4.26
CA GLY A 236 10.71 -20.46 5.23
C GLY A 236 11.67 -21.61 5.51
N ARG A 237 11.14 -22.84 5.66
CA ARG A 237 11.97 -24.04 5.87
C ARG A 237 12.85 -24.37 4.66
N GLU A 238 12.28 -24.36 3.47
CA GLU A 238 13.03 -24.59 2.22
C GLU A 238 14.14 -23.54 2.03
N LEU A 239 13.84 -22.27 2.33
CA LEU A 239 14.82 -21.19 2.29
C LEU A 239 15.94 -21.38 3.32
N ALA A 240 15.61 -21.76 4.57
CA ALA A 240 16.61 -22.02 5.61
C ALA A 240 17.55 -23.16 5.22
N GLU A 241 17.00 -24.26 4.66
CA GLU A 241 17.75 -25.41 4.21
C GLU A 241 18.67 -25.05 3.01
N MET A 242 18.12 -24.44 1.96
CA MET A 242 18.86 -24.15 0.75
C MET A 242 19.90 -23.04 0.88
N LEU A 243 19.62 -22.02 1.69
CA LEU A 243 20.50 -20.84 1.86
C LEU A 243 21.38 -20.93 3.10
N SER A 244 21.22 -21.96 3.91
CA SER A 244 21.96 -22.15 5.18
C SER A 244 22.00 -20.89 6.05
N CYS A 245 20.83 -20.26 6.27
CA CYS A 245 20.68 -19.06 7.08
C CYS A 245 19.35 -19.07 7.86
N ASP A 246 19.23 -18.22 8.87
CA ASP A 246 17.99 -18.07 9.61
C ASP A 246 16.92 -17.39 8.79
N VAL A 247 15.66 -17.75 9.02
CA VAL A 247 14.51 -17.21 8.28
C VAL A 247 13.45 -16.68 9.24
N TYR A 248 13.02 -15.46 9.01
CA TYR A 248 11.94 -14.80 9.74
C TYR A 248 10.67 -14.77 8.91
N VAL A 249 9.58 -15.38 9.41
CA VAL A 249 8.28 -15.44 8.70
C VAL A 249 7.27 -14.58 9.42
N ALA A 250 6.97 -13.42 8.89
CA ALA A 250 6.02 -12.46 9.42
C ALA A 250 4.57 -12.74 8.98
N GLY A 251 3.60 -12.34 9.81
CA GLY A 251 2.17 -12.45 9.52
C GLY A 251 1.59 -13.83 9.79
N VAL A 252 2.26 -14.65 10.58
CA VAL A 252 1.83 -16.00 11.00
C VAL A 252 1.87 -16.12 12.53
N SER A 253 1.30 -17.19 13.06
CA SER A 253 1.35 -17.46 14.51
C SER A 253 2.79 -17.69 14.99
N GLU A 254 3.05 -17.30 16.22
CA GLU A 254 4.37 -17.49 16.84
C GLU A 254 4.77 -18.96 16.88
N ALA A 255 5.97 -19.23 16.39
CA ALA A 255 6.60 -20.55 16.42
C ALA A 255 8.10 -20.41 16.11
N VAL A 256 8.92 -21.29 16.66
CA VAL A 256 10.31 -21.48 16.28
C VAL A 256 10.52 -22.92 15.85
N GLN A 257 11.15 -23.13 14.71
CA GLN A 257 11.39 -24.45 14.13
C GLN A 257 12.86 -24.58 13.76
N ALA A 258 13.53 -25.58 14.27
CA ALA A 258 14.90 -25.92 13.87
C ALA A 258 14.90 -26.57 12.46
N VAL A 259 15.86 -26.17 11.63
CA VAL A 259 16.12 -26.70 10.28
C VAL A 259 17.63 -26.90 10.17
N GLY A 260 18.13 -28.09 10.51
CA GLY A 260 19.56 -28.33 10.70
C GLY A 260 20.10 -27.42 11.83
N ASP A 261 21.15 -26.67 11.53
CA ASP A 261 21.78 -25.71 12.44
C ASP A 261 21.15 -24.30 12.36
N ARG A 262 20.00 -24.15 11.69
CA ARG A 262 19.32 -22.88 11.44
C ARG A 262 17.94 -22.87 12.05
N GLU A 263 17.37 -21.66 12.18
CA GLU A 263 16.05 -21.47 12.74
C GLU A 263 15.10 -20.79 11.76
N VAL A 264 13.84 -21.22 11.80
CA VAL A 264 12.72 -20.51 11.18
C VAL A 264 11.88 -19.93 12.30
N THR A 265 12.00 -18.63 12.49
CA THR A 265 11.25 -17.88 13.52
C THR A 265 10.00 -17.26 12.91
N CYS A 266 8.85 -17.61 13.43
CA CYS A 266 7.53 -17.14 13.02
C CYS A 266 6.97 -16.16 14.03
N ALA A 267 6.39 -15.03 13.56
CA ALA A 267 5.65 -14.13 14.44
C ALA A 267 4.58 -13.34 13.67
N PRO A 268 3.56 -12.81 14.35
CA PRO A 268 2.57 -11.91 13.74
C PRO A 268 3.20 -10.65 13.15
N ARG A 269 4.26 -10.13 13.78
CA ARG A 269 4.99 -8.92 13.36
C ARG A 269 6.46 -9.05 13.73
N PHE A 270 7.31 -8.43 12.91
CA PHE A 270 8.72 -8.15 13.17
C PHE A 270 9.00 -6.68 12.90
N ASP A 271 10.04 -6.15 13.48
CA ASP A 271 10.59 -4.86 13.07
C ASP A 271 11.40 -5.04 11.77
N PHE A 272 10.86 -4.57 10.66
CA PHE A 272 11.50 -4.67 9.35
C PHE A 272 12.71 -3.74 9.24
N ALA A 273 12.75 -2.64 10.00
CA ALA A 273 13.90 -1.75 10.03
C ALA A 273 15.13 -2.42 10.68
N GLU A 274 14.90 -3.39 11.57
CA GLU A 274 15.96 -4.19 12.16
C GLU A 274 16.40 -5.35 11.24
N LEU A 275 15.44 -6.06 10.62
CA LEU A 275 15.71 -7.27 9.85
C LEU A 275 16.18 -7.01 8.42
N LEU A 276 15.61 -6.05 7.71
CA LEU A 276 15.96 -5.79 6.31
C LEU A 276 17.44 -5.42 6.09
N PRO A 277 18.11 -4.64 6.95
CA PRO A 277 19.55 -4.41 6.80
C PRO A 277 20.41 -5.68 6.82
N ARG A 278 19.91 -6.76 7.44
CA ARG A 278 20.55 -8.07 7.55
C ARG A 278 20.04 -9.08 6.53
N ALA A 279 18.96 -8.76 5.80
CA ALA A 279 18.33 -9.71 4.89
C ALA A 279 19.17 -9.90 3.61
N ARG A 280 19.41 -11.16 3.25
CA ARG A 280 19.98 -11.57 1.95
C ARG A 280 18.95 -11.42 0.84
N VAL A 281 17.70 -11.71 1.16
CA VAL A 281 16.55 -11.57 0.27
C VAL A 281 15.28 -11.32 1.08
N PHE A 282 14.36 -10.54 0.52
CA PHE A 282 13.03 -10.32 1.06
C PHE A 282 11.98 -10.97 0.15
N VAL A 283 11.32 -11.98 0.66
CA VAL A 283 10.23 -12.70 -0.03
C VAL A 283 8.90 -12.12 0.40
N HIS A 284 8.15 -11.54 -0.52
CA HIS A 284 6.90 -10.87 -0.15
C HIS A 284 5.81 -10.94 -1.24
N HIS A 285 4.62 -10.42 -0.92
CA HIS A 285 3.45 -10.49 -1.80
C HIS A 285 3.37 -9.40 -2.87
N GLY A 286 4.30 -8.45 -2.90
CA GLY A 286 4.33 -7.36 -3.89
C GLY A 286 3.44 -6.15 -3.55
N GLY A 287 3.08 -5.94 -2.28
CA GLY A 287 2.49 -4.67 -1.86
C GLY A 287 3.49 -3.53 -1.97
N GLN A 288 3.03 -2.33 -2.35
CA GLN A 288 3.91 -1.18 -2.59
C GLN A 288 4.84 -0.87 -1.41
N ASN A 289 4.34 -0.89 -0.17
CA ASN A 289 5.20 -0.64 1.00
C ASN A 289 6.34 -1.66 1.10
N SER A 290 6.06 -2.96 0.87
CA SER A 290 7.11 -3.99 0.92
C SER A 290 8.14 -3.83 -0.19
N VAL A 291 7.74 -3.38 -1.39
CA VAL A 291 8.68 -3.03 -2.47
C VAL A 291 9.57 -1.87 -2.04
N MET A 292 8.98 -0.82 -1.47
CA MET A 292 9.74 0.35 -0.99
C MET A 292 10.65 0.00 0.19
N ASP A 293 10.19 -0.82 1.13
CA ASP A 293 11.00 -1.28 2.26
C ASP A 293 12.24 -2.05 1.77
N ALA A 294 12.09 -2.95 0.80
CA ALA A 294 13.21 -3.66 0.21
C ALA A 294 14.21 -2.70 -0.48
N LEU A 295 13.72 -1.74 -1.27
CA LEU A 295 14.54 -0.74 -1.95
C LEU A 295 15.23 0.22 -0.97
N THR A 296 14.58 0.56 0.14
CA THR A 296 15.15 1.38 1.21
C THR A 296 16.45 0.78 1.76
N TYR A 297 16.49 -0.54 1.93
CA TYR A 297 17.63 -1.26 2.50
C TYR A 297 18.49 -1.99 1.46
N GLU A 298 18.28 -1.74 0.17
CA GLU A 298 18.97 -2.41 -0.94
C GLU A 298 18.89 -3.95 -0.86
N VAL A 299 17.72 -4.48 -0.51
CA VAL A 299 17.50 -5.93 -0.40
C VAL A 299 16.91 -6.47 -1.70
N PRO A 300 17.52 -7.50 -2.30
CA PRO A 300 16.92 -8.22 -3.42
C PRO A 300 15.53 -8.79 -3.06
N GLN A 301 14.59 -8.78 -4.01
CA GLN A 301 13.18 -9.11 -3.75
C GLN A 301 12.74 -10.35 -4.52
N ILE A 302 12.02 -11.25 -3.84
CA ILE A 302 11.22 -12.30 -4.48
C ILE A 302 9.75 -11.95 -4.25
N ILE A 303 9.03 -11.71 -5.33
CA ILE A 303 7.61 -11.33 -5.26
C ILE A 303 6.72 -12.50 -5.65
N VAL A 304 5.76 -12.83 -4.78
CA VAL A 304 4.71 -13.82 -5.04
C VAL A 304 3.36 -13.09 -5.10
N PRO A 305 3.01 -12.48 -6.26
CA PRO A 305 1.92 -11.50 -6.34
C PRO A 305 0.52 -12.12 -6.23
N GLY A 306 0.40 -13.44 -6.46
CA GLY A 306 -0.88 -14.10 -6.52
C GLY A 306 -1.75 -13.58 -7.67
N ARG A 307 -3.05 -13.27 -7.38
CA ARG A 307 -4.05 -12.89 -8.39
C ARG A 307 -4.52 -11.44 -8.28
N VAL A 308 -3.82 -10.61 -7.50
CA VAL A 308 -4.14 -9.18 -7.32
C VAL A 308 -3.40 -8.36 -8.37
N PHE A 309 -4.12 -7.56 -9.14
CA PHE A 309 -3.57 -6.80 -10.27
C PHE A 309 -2.43 -5.86 -9.88
N GLU A 310 -2.59 -5.10 -8.78
CA GLU A 310 -1.55 -4.17 -8.27
C GLU A 310 -0.24 -4.89 -7.93
N ARG A 311 -0.35 -6.05 -7.28
CA ARG A 311 0.83 -6.84 -6.89
C ARG A 311 1.56 -7.40 -8.11
N ARG A 312 0.82 -7.77 -9.17
CA ARG A 312 1.40 -8.21 -10.45
C ARG A 312 2.09 -7.07 -11.16
N PHE A 313 1.44 -5.89 -11.16
CA PHE A 313 2.05 -4.68 -11.68
C PHE A 313 3.37 -4.38 -10.97
N ASN A 314 3.39 -4.38 -9.64
CA ASN A 314 4.60 -4.16 -8.86
C ASN A 314 5.67 -5.22 -9.10
N ALA A 315 5.27 -6.49 -9.26
CA ALA A 315 6.19 -7.58 -9.58
C ALA A 315 6.86 -7.38 -10.94
N GLU A 316 6.09 -7.04 -11.97
CA GLU A 316 6.59 -6.75 -13.31
C GLU A 316 7.50 -5.51 -13.31
N ALA A 317 7.13 -4.45 -12.58
CA ALA A 317 7.96 -3.25 -12.43
C ALA A 317 9.32 -3.56 -11.78
N VAL A 318 9.32 -4.35 -10.71
CA VAL A 318 10.55 -4.77 -10.01
C VAL A 318 11.45 -5.65 -10.88
N GLU A 319 10.86 -6.58 -11.66
CA GLU A 319 11.63 -7.41 -12.62
C GLU A 319 12.24 -6.55 -13.75
N ASN A 320 11.43 -5.67 -14.35
CA ASN A 320 11.90 -4.78 -15.42
C ASN A 320 13.01 -3.84 -14.96
N ALA A 321 12.93 -3.36 -13.73
CA ALA A 321 13.94 -2.52 -13.09
C ALA A 321 15.16 -3.30 -12.57
N ARG A 322 15.19 -4.62 -12.73
CA ARG A 322 16.23 -5.51 -12.18
C ARG A 322 16.43 -5.34 -10.67
N CYS A 323 15.34 -5.26 -9.93
CA CYS A 323 15.35 -5.14 -8.47
C CYS A 323 14.93 -6.42 -7.75
N GLY A 324 14.54 -7.45 -8.48
CA GLY A 324 14.08 -8.73 -7.93
C GLY A 324 13.48 -9.63 -9.01
N LEU A 325 12.88 -10.73 -8.57
CA LEU A 325 12.22 -11.73 -9.42
C LEU A 325 10.77 -11.96 -8.96
N SER A 326 9.92 -12.35 -9.90
CA SER A 326 8.53 -12.75 -9.64
C SER A 326 8.38 -14.27 -9.70
N VAL A 327 7.70 -14.82 -8.69
CA VAL A 327 7.33 -16.25 -8.68
C VAL A 327 5.81 -16.36 -8.78
N ARG A 328 5.31 -16.84 -9.91
CA ARG A 328 3.87 -16.89 -10.21
C ARG A 328 3.09 -17.94 -9.40
N ALA A 329 3.78 -18.91 -8.77
CA ALA A 329 3.16 -19.95 -8.00
C ALA A 329 3.62 -19.94 -6.55
N SER A 330 2.70 -20.01 -5.59
CA SER A 330 3.00 -20.11 -4.16
C SER A 330 3.50 -21.50 -3.78
N LYS A 331 4.52 -22.02 -4.50
CA LYS A 331 5.16 -23.32 -4.23
C LYS A 331 6.47 -23.05 -3.49
N PRO A 332 6.66 -23.60 -2.27
CA PRO A 332 7.84 -23.37 -1.44
C PRO A 332 9.16 -23.58 -2.19
N ALA A 333 9.33 -24.73 -2.85
CA ALA A 333 10.54 -25.04 -3.59
C ALA A 333 10.87 -24.04 -4.72
N LEU A 334 9.87 -23.53 -5.45
CA LEU A 334 10.10 -22.52 -6.48
C LEU A 334 10.55 -21.18 -5.89
N ILE A 335 10.02 -20.81 -4.74
CA ILE A 335 10.41 -19.60 -4.02
C ILE A 335 11.88 -19.71 -3.58
N ALA A 336 12.26 -20.85 -2.99
CA ALA A 336 13.62 -21.09 -2.52
C ALA A 336 14.63 -21.13 -3.67
N HIS A 337 14.32 -21.81 -4.79
CA HIS A 337 15.17 -21.81 -5.99
C HIS A 337 15.35 -20.41 -6.58
N ALA A 338 14.26 -19.61 -6.66
CA ALA A 338 14.37 -18.24 -7.14
C ALA A 338 15.28 -17.38 -6.22
N ALA A 339 15.20 -17.59 -4.90
CA ALA A 339 16.06 -16.89 -3.93
C ALA A 339 17.54 -17.27 -4.11
N CYS A 340 17.86 -18.54 -4.33
CA CYS A 340 19.22 -18.99 -4.63
C CYS A 340 19.78 -18.34 -5.91
N ALA A 341 18.97 -18.29 -6.96
CA ALA A 341 19.38 -17.71 -8.25
C ALA A 341 19.60 -16.20 -8.15
N LEU A 342 18.97 -15.53 -7.19
CA LEU A 342 18.96 -14.07 -7.08
C LEU A 342 20.11 -13.52 -6.20
N ILE A 343 20.53 -14.29 -5.19
CA ILE A 343 21.49 -13.78 -4.18
C ILE A 343 22.84 -13.42 -4.78
N ASP A 344 23.30 -14.14 -5.81
CA ASP A 344 24.61 -13.97 -6.43
C ASP A 344 24.55 -13.21 -7.78
N GLU A 345 23.43 -12.53 -8.08
CA GLU A 345 23.24 -11.83 -9.36
C GLU A 345 23.72 -10.35 -9.30
N PRO A 346 24.89 -10.02 -9.88
CA PRO A 346 25.45 -8.64 -9.77
C PRO A 346 24.58 -7.58 -10.45
N ALA A 347 23.85 -7.95 -11.51
CA ALA A 347 22.99 -7.02 -12.23
C ALA A 347 21.85 -6.47 -11.36
N LEU A 348 21.37 -7.25 -10.38
CA LEU A 348 20.35 -6.81 -9.43
C LEU A 348 20.87 -5.76 -8.46
N THR A 349 22.10 -5.90 -8.00
CA THR A 349 22.72 -4.90 -7.12
C THR A 349 22.77 -3.52 -7.79
N SER A 350 23.12 -3.48 -9.08
CA SER A 350 23.14 -2.23 -9.86
C SER A 350 21.74 -1.66 -10.06
N GLY A 351 20.76 -2.51 -10.41
CA GLY A 351 19.36 -2.10 -10.58
C GLY A 351 18.75 -1.52 -9.29
N ILE A 352 18.92 -2.22 -8.17
CA ILE A 352 18.44 -1.78 -6.85
C ILE A 352 19.04 -0.42 -6.47
N ARG A 353 20.35 -0.24 -6.62
CA ARG A 353 21.04 1.04 -6.30
C ARG A 353 20.57 2.17 -7.20
N GLY A 354 20.40 1.90 -8.49
CA GLY A 354 19.89 2.89 -9.45
C GLY A 354 18.50 3.37 -9.08
N VAL A 355 17.56 2.44 -8.85
CA VAL A 355 16.19 2.78 -8.46
C VAL A 355 16.14 3.47 -7.09
N ARG A 356 16.95 3.03 -6.11
CA ARG A 356 17.02 3.69 -4.80
C ARG A 356 17.54 5.13 -4.92
N ALA A 357 18.53 5.37 -5.74
CA ALA A 357 19.07 6.72 -5.98
C ALA A 357 18.03 7.62 -6.66
N GLU A 358 17.30 7.11 -7.66
CA GLU A 358 16.17 7.81 -8.30
C GLU A 358 15.10 8.16 -7.27
N LEU A 359 14.63 7.20 -6.47
CA LEU A 359 13.64 7.42 -5.42
C LEU A 359 14.06 8.49 -4.41
N ARG A 360 15.34 8.51 -3.98
CA ARG A 360 15.86 9.54 -3.08
C ARG A 360 15.86 10.93 -3.70
N SER A 361 16.18 11.03 -4.98
CA SER A 361 16.31 12.32 -5.69
C SER A 361 14.96 13.06 -5.83
N LEU A 362 13.85 12.37 -5.64
CA LEU A 362 12.49 12.92 -5.85
C LEU A 362 11.95 13.75 -4.67
N GLY A 363 12.63 13.79 -3.53
CA GLY A 363 12.41 14.75 -2.46
C GLY A 363 11.31 14.42 -1.44
N GLY A 364 10.69 13.25 -1.51
CA GLY A 364 9.84 12.68 -0.47
C GLY A 364 8.67 13.54 0.02
N GLY A 365 8.42 13.47 1.31
CA GLY A 365 7.38 14.25 1.98
C GLY A 365 7.60 15.76 1.85
N ALA A 366 8.85 16.23 1.89
CA ALA A 366 9.17 17.65 1.72
C ALA A 366 8.78 18.18 0.32
N ARG A 367 8.88 17.35 -0.73
CA ARG A 367 8.37 17.71 -2.05
C ARG A 367 6.85 17.84 -2.06
N ILE A 368 6.15 16.93 -1.39
CA ILE A 368 4.68 17.00 -1.29
C ILE A 368 4.27 18.32 -0.65
N VAL A 369 4.92 18.71 0.45
CA VAL A 369 4.65 19.96 1.15
C VAL A 369 4.81 21.16 0.20
N ARG A 370 5.98 21.31 -0.43
CA ARG A 370 6.25 22.44 -1.36
C ARG A 370 5.23 22.53 -2.50
N GLU A 371 4.93 21.39 -3.16
CA GLU A 371 3.95 21.35 -4.24
C GLU A 371 2.54 21.75 -3.80
N VAL A 372 2.19 21.47 -2.53
CA VAL A 372 0.90 21.88 -1.95
C VAL A 372 0.91 23.34 -1.57
N GLU A 373 1.97 23.86 -0.95
CA GLU A 373 2.14 25.27 -0.65
C GLU A 373 2.04 26.14 -1.91
N GLU A 374 2.67 25.73 -3.00
CA GLU A 374 2.58 26.41 -4.31
C GLU A 374 1.17 26.40 -4.92
N LEU A 375 0.30 25.45 -4.51
CA LEU A 375 -1.07 25.34 -5.02
C LEU A 375 -2.07 26.19 -4.24
N VAL A 376 -1.81 26.45 -2.95
CA VAL A 376 -2.76 27.14 -2.05
C VAL A 376 -2.28 28.51 -1.62
N GLY A 377 -0.99 28.86 -1.85
CA GLY A 377 -0.41 30.19 -1.64
C GLY A 377 -0.55 31.06 -2.87
#